data_b0bd2390ca4bb48a156e99ddfd07a4bd
#
_entry.id   b0bd2390ca4bb48a156e99ddfd07a4bd
#
_cell.length_a   1.000
_cell.length_b   1.000
_cell.length_c   1.000
_cell.angle_alpha   90.00
_cell.angle_beta   90.00
_cell.angle_gamma   90.00
#
_symmetry.space_group_name_H-M   'P 1'
#
loop_
_entity.id
_entity.type
_entity.pdbx_description
1 polymer ?
#
loop_
_entity_poly.entity_id
_entity_poly.type
_entity_poly.pdbx_seq_one_letter_code
_entity_poly.pdbx_strand_id
1 'polypeptide(L)'
;MHNPANRLLLAAVALMLATSPARADQWSKTYSLSGQPDLRVETTDANIHVETWDQNQIEARLTTEHVAIGPEGVTVIEHQSGNAVDIEVHFPHAFNWSIGVHRPTKVDLFVRMPRQGSVDLHTGDGSITLTGLKGSAETRTGDGHQEIDAVDGTLQARAGDGRIRAAGRFDGVDVSTGDGSIELRAFPGSTVGSGWQLGAGDGSITLQLPENLAADLNLHTGDGHITLDMPLSVEGRLSRKDIHAKMNGGGNPVRVHTGDGSIHLEKLTAAL
;
A
#
# COMPACT_ATOMS: atom_id res chain seq x y z
N MET A 1 -23.99 -74.45 -44.18
CA MET A 1 -24.99 -73.47 -43.81
C MET A 1 -24.50 -72.69 -42.60
N HIS A 2 -23.62 -71.72 -42.78
CA HIS A 2 -22.98 -71.02 -41.68
C HIS A 2 -23.30 -69.53 -41.86
N ASN A 3 -23.84 -68.96 -40.84
CA ASN A 3 -24.15 -67.55 -40.72
C ASN A 3 -23.03 -66.88 -39.96
N PRO A 4 -22.28 -65.90 -40.51
CA PRO A 4 -21.33 -65.14 -39.72
C PRO A 4 -21.96 -63.86 -39.22
N ALA A 5 -21.97 -63.73 -37.91
CA ALA A 5 -22.42 -62.55 -37.18
C ALA A 5 -21.51 -61.35 -37.42
N ASN A 6 -22.16 -60.28 -37.84
CA ASN A 6 -21.58 -58.95 -38.01
C ASN A 6 -21.22 -58.33 -36.63
N ARG A 7 -19.96 -58.17 -36.32
CA ARG A 7 -19.47 -57.43 -35.12
C ARG A 7 -19.17 -55.98 -35.54
N LEU A 8 -20.09 -55.09 -35.25
CA LEU A 8 -19.84 -53.65 -35.25
C LEU A 8 -18.94 -53.28 -34.08
N LEU A 9 -17.70 -52.89 -34.36
CA LEU A 9 -16.80 -52.22 -33.38
C LEU A 9 -17.18 -50.75 -33.33
N LEU A 10 -17.81 -50.30 -32.26
CA LEU A 10 -17.94 -48.89 -31.93
C LEU A 10 -16.59 -48.42 -31.33
N ALA A 11 -15.82 -47.63 -32.09
CA ALA A 11 -14.68 -46.91 -31.62
C ALA A 11 -15.15 -45.63 -30.90
N ALA A 12 -15.14 -45.65 -29.57
CA ALA A 12 -15.35 -44.46 -28.77
C ALA A 12 -14.09 -43.60 -28.82
N VAL A 13 -14.13 -42.51 -29.57
CA VAL A 13 -13.10 -41.45 -29.55
C VAL A 13 -13.32 -40.65 -28.26
N ALA A 14 -12.56 -40.94 -27.23
CA ALA A 14 -12.47 -40.09 -26.04
C ALA A 14 -11.66 -38.80 -26.37
N LEU A 15 -12.40 -37.70 -26.58
CA LEU A 15 -11.83 -36.37 -26.73
C LEU A 15 -11.33 -35.94 -25.35
N MET A 16 -10.05 -36.15 -25.05
CA MET A 16 -9.38 -35.56 -23.89
C MET A 16 -9.26 -34.06 -24.10
N LEU A 17 -10.14 -33.29 -23.50
CA LEU A 17 -9.95 -31.87 -23.28
C LEU A 17 -8.75 -31.69 -22.35
N ALA A 18 -7.57 -31.44 -22.94
CA ALA A 18 -6.41 -30.99 -22.21
C ALA A 18 -6.72 -29.58 -21.68
N THR A 19 -7.18 -29.47 -20.44
CA THR A 19 -7.18 -28.21 -19.70
C THR A 19 -5.73 -27.87 -19.43
N SER A 20 -5.14 -26.98 -20.25
CA SER A 20 -3.84 -26.38 -19.95
C SER A 20 -3.99 -25.65 -18.61
N PRO A 21 -3.19 -25.97 -17.58
CA PRO A 21 -3.18 -25.17 -16.37
C PRO A 21 -2.79 -23.74 -16.75
N ALA A 22 -3.48 -22.74 -16.21
CA ALA A 22 -3.09 -21.36 -16.33
C ALA A 22 -1.64 -21.26 -15.84
N ARG A 23 -0.72 -20.95 -16.74
CA ARG A 23 0.70 -20.82 -16.40
C ARG A 23 0.87 -19.47 -15.72
N ALA A 24 1.12 -19.50 -14.42
CA ALA A 24 1.68 -18.36 -13.71
C ALA A 24 3.14 -18.23 -14.16
N ASP A 25 3.50 -17.10 -14.75
CA ASP A 25 4.88 -16.77 -15.04
C ASP A 25 5.52 -16.12 -13.81
N GLN A 26 6.81 -16.36 -13.61
CA GLN A 26 7.56 -15.83 -12.48
C GLN A 26 8.92 -15.29 -12.93
N TRP A 27 9.25 -14.11 -12.42
CA TRP A 27 10.59 -13.53 -12.46
C TRP A 27 11.10 -13.36 -11.03
N SER A 28 12.39 -13.53 -10.79
CA SER A 28 13.00 -13.27 -9.49
C SER A 28 14.44 -12.82 -9.63
N LYS A 29 14.87 -11.92 -8.73
CA LYS A 29 16.24 -11.43 -8.65
C LYS A 29 16.62 -11.10 -7.22
N THR A 30 17.91 -11.29 -6.90
CA THR A 30 18.51 -10.93 -5.61
C THR A 30 19.59 -9.88 -5.84
N TYR A 31 19.57 -8.83 -5.00
CA TYR A 31 20.52 -7.72 -5.02
C TYR A 31 21.32 -7.73 -3.71
N SER A 32 22.63 -7.89 -3.82
CA SER A 32 23.53 -7.82 -2.67
C SER A 32 23.78 -6.38 -2.26
N LEU A 33 23.76 -6.10 -0.98
CA LEU A 33 23.92 -4.77 -0.41
C LEU A 33 25.18 -4.68 0.45
N SER A 34 25.80 -3.52 0.46
CA SER A 34 26.94 -3.19 1.33
C SER A 34 26.58 -2.20 2.46
N GLY A 35 25.37 -1.67 2.47
CA GLY A 35 24.88 -0.69 3.44
C GLY A 35 23.35 -0.62 3.44
N GLN A 36 22.79 0.48 3.92
CA GLN A 36 21.34 0.68 3.95
C GLN A 36 20.78 0.77 2.54
N PRO A 37 19.72 0.02 2.22
CA PRO A 37 19.05 0.05 0.93
C PRO A 37 18.25 1.32 0.72
N ASP A 38 18.19 1.73 -0.54
CA ASP A 38 17.24 2.66 -1.09
C ASP A 38 16.49 1.92 -2.21
N LEU A 39 15.22 1.56 -1.95
CA LEU A 39 14.40 0.79 -2.87
C LEU A 39 13.39 1.68 -3.55
N ARG A 40 13.44 1.75 -4.87
CA ARG A 40 12.39 2.37 -5.68
C ARG A 40 11.66 1.31 -6.49
N VAL A 41 10.33 1.38 -6.47
CA VAL A 41 9.46 0.52 -7.29
C VAL A 41 8.44 1.39 -8.00
N GLU A 42 8.34 1.23 -9.31
CA GLU A 42 7.36 1.93 -10.14
C GLU A 42 6.59 0.95 -11.03
N THR A 43 5.26 1.07 -11.04
CA THR A 43 4.39 0.26 -11.91
C THR A 43 3.08 0.99 -12.18
N THR A 44 2.33 0.57 -13.20
CA THR A 44 0.98 1.10 -13.46
C THR A 44 -0.09 0.32 -12.71
N ASP A 45 -0.08 -1.02 -12.77
CA ASP A 45 -1.21 -1.85 -12.33
C ASP A 45 -0.84 -3.02 -11.41
N ALA A 46 0.46 -3.21 -11.10
CA ALA A 46 0.87 -4.30 -10.22
C ALA A 46 0.63 -3.96 -8.75
N ASN A 47 0.25 -4.96 -7.97
CA ASN A 47 0.32 -4.86 -6.52
C ASN A 47 1.77 -4.95 -6.06
N ILE A 48 2.15 -4.09 -5.11
CA ILE A 48 3.49 -4.04 -4.53
C ILE A 48 3.40 -4.51 -3.08
N HIS A 49 4.15 -5.56 -2.75
CA HIS A 49 4.25 -6.10 -1.40
C HIS A 49 5.71 -6.01 -0.94
N VAL A 50 5.99 -5.17 0.04
CA VAL A 50 7.31 -5.03 0.65
C VAL A 50 7.28 -5.52 2.08
N GLU A 51 8.12 -6.51 2.38
CA GLU A 51 8.32 -7.07 3.71
C GLU A 51 9.79 -6.95 4.10
N THR A 52 10.05 -6.61 5.36
CA THR A 52 11.44 -6.51 5.82
C THR A 52 11.90 -7.79 6.51
N TRP A 53 13.21 -8.08 6.40
CA TRP A 53 13.87 -9.23 6.99
C TRP A 53 15.25 -8.88 7.59
N ASP A 54 15.94 -9.89 8.13
CA ASP A 54 17.24 -9.68 8.79
C ASP A 54 18.44 -10.02 7.88
N GLN A 55 18.22 -10.11 6.54
CA GLN A 55 19.30 -10.38 5.59
C GLN A 55 19.76 -9.08 4.92
N ASN A 56 21.07 -8.98 4.61
CA ASN A 56 21.65 -7.80 3.95
C ASN A 56 21.57 -7.90 2.41
N GLN A 57 20.39 -8.14 1.89
CA GLN A 57 20.08 -8.20 0.45
C GLN A 57 18.62 -7.83 0.19
N ILE A 58 18.33 -7.41 -1.03
CA ILE A 58 16.97 -7.29 -1.52
C ILE A 58 16.67 -8.51 -2.40
N GLU A 59 15.54 -9.15 -2.18
CA GLU A 59 14.97 -10.18 -3.04
C GLU A 59 13.68 -9.69 -3.65
N ALA A 60 13.60 -9.64 -4.96
CA ALA A 60 12.40 -9.27 -5.69
C ALA A 60 11.86 -10.45 -6.49
N ARG A 61 10.54 -10.63 -6.47
CA ARG A 61 9.83 -11.68 -7.20
C ARG A 61 8.55 -11.13 -7.78
N LEU A 62 8.42 -11.17 -9.11
CA LEU A 62 7.19 -10.86 -9.82
C LEU A 62 6.46 -12.16 -10.17
N THR A 63 5.16 -12.19 -9.92
CA THR A 63 4.27 -13.27 -10.35
C THR A 63 3.13 -12.68 -11.18
N THR A 64 2.76 -13.37 -12.25
CA THR A 64 1.67 -12.93 -13.13
C THR A 64 0.67 -14.05 -13.34
N GLU A 65 -0.61 -13.70 -13.44
CA GLU A 65 -1.67 -14.61 -13.86
C GLU A 65 -2.26 -14.13 -15.19
N HIS A 66 -2.36 -15.01 -16.17
CA HIS A 66 -2.93 -14.77 -17.50
C HIS A 66 -2.14 -13.84 -18.43
N VAL A 67 -0.95 -13.40 -18.03
CA VAL A 67 -0.04 -12.63 -18.89
C VAL A 67 1.37 -13.20 -18.75
N ALA A 68 2.11 -13.27 -19.87
CA ALA A 68 3.50 -13.72 -19.87
C ALA A 68 4.43 -12.61 -19.38
N ILE A 69 5.57 -12.99 -18.80
CA ILE A 69 6.68 -12.08 -18.52
C ILE A 69 7.62 -12.11 -19.73
N GLY A 70 7.86 -10.95 -20.34
CA GLY A 70 8.74 -10.82 -21.49
C GLY A 70 8.33 -9.71 -22.46
N PRO A 71 8.96 -9.61 -23.63
CA PRO A 71 8.79 -8.46 -24.55
C PRO A 71 7.36 -8.23 -25.05
N GLU A 72 6.54 -9.27 -25.14
CA GLU A 72 5.14 -9.18 -25.57
C GLU A 72 4.14 -9.16 -24.41
N GLY A 73 4.63 -9.17 -23.17
CA GLY A 73 3.85 -9.20 -21.95
C GLY A 73 4.33 -8.17 -20.94
N VAL A 74 4.29 -8.52 -19.66
CA VAL A 74 4.83 -7.70 -18.58
C VAL A 74 6.35 -7.73 -18.63
N THR A 75 7.00 -6.57 -18.64
CA THR A 75 8.46 -6.45 -18.61
C THR A 75 8.93 -5.86 -17.30
N VAL A 76 10.05 -6.38 -16.78
CA VAL A 76 10.74 -5.85 -15.61
C VAL A 76 12.02 -5.19 -16.07
N ILE A 77 12.15 -3.90 -15.81
CA ILE A 77 13.39 -3.14 -15.98
C ILE A 77 13.95 -2.90 -14.58
N GLU A 78 15.23 -3.18 -14.39
CA GLU A 78 15.85 -3.06 -13.11
C GLU A 78 17.23 -2.43 -13.21
N HIS A 79 17.56 -1.64 -12.23
CA HIS A 79 18.86 -1.01 -12.11
C HIS A 79 19.36 -1.09 -10.67
N GLN A 80 20.63 -1.41 -10.47
CA GLN A 80 21.29 -1.34 -9.18
C GLN A 80 22.51 -0.44 -9.26
N SER A 81 22.58 0.55 -8.35
CA SER A 81 23.74 1.41 -8.16
C SER A 81 24.13 1.43 -6.68
N GLY A 82 25.11 0.62 -6.31
CA GLY A 82 25.46 0.43 -4.91
C GLY A 82 24.33 -0.20 -4.09
N ASN A 83 23.78 0.56 -3.15
CA ASN A 83 22.65 0.12 -2.31
C ASN A 83 21.28 0.61 -2.83
N ALA A 84 21.26 1.45 -3.87
CA ALA A 84 20.02 1.85 -4.54
C ALA A 84 19.62 0.78 -5.55
N VAL A 85 18.35 0.35 -5.48
CA VAL A 85 17.74 -0.63 -6.36
C VAL A 85 16.44 -0.05 -6.90
N ASP A 86 16.39 0.11 -8.23
CA ASP A 86 15.20 0.58 -8.94
C ASP A 86 14.59 -0.62 -9.69
N ILE A 87 13.28 -0.79 -9.57
CA ILE A 87 12.50 -1.84 -10.25
C ILE A 87 11.29 -1.19 -10.90
N GLU A 88 11.21 -1.27 -12.21
CA GLU A 88 10.07 -0.80 -12.98
C GLU A 88 9.34 -1.99 -13.61
N VAL A 89 8.02 -2.05 -13.43
CA VAL A 89 7.16 -3.08 -14.03
C VAL A 89 6.27 -2.44 -15.07
N HIS A 90 6.54 -2.74 -16.33
CA HIS A 90 5.81 -2.19 -17.46
C HIS A 90 4.82 -3.18 -18.03
N PHE A 91 3.62 -2.69 -18.31
CA PHE A 91 2.55 -3.44 -18.97
C PHE A 91 2.54 -3.15 -20.46
N PRO A 92 2.21 -4.13 -21.31
CA PRO A 92 2.16 -3.92 -22.76
C PRO A 92 1.04 -2.94 -23.14
N HIS A 93 1.33 -2.02 -24.05
CA HIS A 93 0.39 -1.00 -24.52
C HIS A 93 -0.85 -1.57 -25.26
N ALA A 94 -0.85 -2.86 -25.62
CA ALA A 94 -1.90 -3.52 -26.38
C ALA A 94 -3.06 -4.06 -25.52
N PHE A 95 -3.14 -3.72 -24.25
CA PHE A 95 -4.25 -4.16 -23.38
C PHE A 95 -5.58 -3.45 -23.68
N ASN A 96 -5.60 -2.50 -24.62
CA ASN A 96 -6.80 -1.82 -25.08
C ASN A 96 -7.42 -2.53 -26.28
N TRP A 97 -8.59 -3.14 -26.03
CA TRP A 97 -9.60 -3.56 -26.99
C TRP A 97 -9.52 -4.99 -27.55
N SER A 98 -9.80 -5.98 -26.71
CA SER A 98 -10.41 -7.25 -27.21
C SER A 98 -11.85 -7.32 -26.74
N ILE A 99 -12.79 -7.39 -27.68
CA ILE A 99 -14.17 -7.80 -27.42
C ILE A 99 -14.12 -9.30 -27.08
N GLY A 100 -13.99 -9.61 -25.78
CA GLY A 100 -13.89 -10.97 -25.28
C GLY A 100 -13.93 -10.98 -23.75
N VAL A 101 -14.19 -12.11 -23.15
CA VAL A 101 -14.24 -12.31 -21.68
C VAL A 101 -12.94 -11.80 -21.07
N HIS A 102 -12.99 -10.62 -20.42
CA HIS A 102 -11.86 -10.07 -19.67
C HIS A 102 -11.64 -10.97 -18.45
N ARG A 103 -10.57 -11.75 -18.48
CA ARG A 103 -10.05 -12.34 -17.25
C ARG A 103 -9.22 -11.29 -16.55
N PRO A 104 -9.48 -10.97 -15.28
CA PRO A 104 -8.65 -10.02 -14.57
C PRO A 104 -7.20 -10.54 -14.56
N THR A 105 -6.28 -9.74 -15.05
CA THR A 105 -4.85 -10.02 -14.98
C THR A 105 -4.38 -9.64 -13.59
N LYS A 106 -3.75 -10.56 -12.89
CA LYS A 106 -3.15 -10.27 -11.61
C LYS A 106 -1.64 -10.26 -11.74
N VAL A 107 -1.02 -9.17 -11.30
CA VAL A 107 0.42 -8.99 -11.27
C VAL A 107 0.81 -8.56 -9.87
N ASP A 108 1.61 -9.37 -9.19
CA ASP A 108 2.08 -9.11 -7.83
C ASP A 108 3.61 -9.06 -7.82
N LEU A 109 4.16 -7.95 -7.33
CA LEU A 109 5.58 -7.80 -7.05
C LEU A 109 5.81 -7.94 -5.54
N PHE A 110 6.53 -8.97 -5.15
CA PHE A 110 6.96 -9.21 -3.77
C PHE A 110 8.41 -8.80 -3.62
N VAL A 111 8.70 -7.96 -2.65
CA VAL A 111 10.07 -7.54 -2.33
C VAL A 111 10.35 -7.80 -0.85
N ARG A 112 11.49 -8.43 -0.57
CA ARG A 112 12.05 -8.52 0.77
C ARG A 112 13.31 -7.69 0.85
N MET A 113 13.42 -6.86 1.88
CA MET A 113 14.56 -5.97 2.06
C MET A 113 15.00 -5.90 3.53
N PRO A 114 16.21 -5.42 3.84
CA PRO A 114 16.61 -5.16 5.22
C PRO A 114 15.64 -4.22 5.94
N ARG A 115 15.52 -4.41 7.27
CA ARG A 115 14.61 -3.57 8.10
C ARG A 115 14.94 -2.08 8.06
N GLN A 116 16.22 -1.73 7.96
CA GLN A 116 16.67 -0.33 7.92
C GLN A 116 16.90 0.10 6.47
N GLY A 117 16.23 1.17 6.05
CA GLY A 117 16.35 1.69 4.69
C GLY A 117 15.31 2.73 4.34
N SER A 118 15.29 3.10 3.06
CA SER A 118 14.25 3.93 2.46
C SER A 118 13.51 3.16 1.37
N VAL A 119 12.22 3.48 1.21
CA VAL A 119 11.41 2.98 0.11
C VAL A 119 10.65 4.12 -0.56
N ASP A 120 10.57 4.09 -1.90
CA ASP A 120 9.70 4.91 -2.74
C ASP A 120 8.90 3.95 -3.63
N LEU A 121 7.61 3.77 -3.32
CA LEU A 121 6.73 2.80 -3.97
C LEU A 121 5.61 3.53 -4.70
N HIS A 122 5.52 3.30 -6.00
CA HIS A 122 4.51 3.92 -6.84
C HIS A 122 3.77 2.87 -7.69
N THR A 123 2.44 2.91 -7.62
CA THR A 123 1.57 2.16 -8.53
C THR A 123 0.38 3.03 -8.92
N GLY A 124 -0.15 2.86 -10.13
CA GLY A 124 -1.40 3.52 -10.55
C GLY A 124 -2.60 2.90 -9.83
N ASP A 125 -3.06 1.75 -10.32
CA ASP A 125 -4.29 1.11 -9.83
C ASP A 125 -4.03 -0.06 -8.87
N GLY A 126 -2.79 -0.51 -8.74
CA GLY A 126 -2.39 -1.57 -7.82
C GLY A 126 -2.42 -1.13 -6.35
N SER A 127 -2.42 -2.08 -5.44
CA SER A 127 -2.33 -1.83 -4.00
C SER A 127 -0.89 -1.90 -3.50
N ILE A 128 -0.58 -1.17 -2.44
CA ILE A 128 0.72 -1.21 -1.75
C ILE A 128 0.54 -1.81 -0.36
N THR A 129 1.35 -2.82 -0.06
CA THR A 129 1.50 -3.37 1.29
C THR A 129 2.95 -3.23 1.71
N LEU A 130 3.21 -2.54 2.82
CA LEU A 130 4.56 -2.35 3.40
C LEU A 130 4.56 -2.79 4.85
N THR A 131 5.49 -3.67 5.23
CA THR A 131 5.55 -4.17 6.61
C THR A 131 6.96 -4.13 7.17
N GLY A 132 7.11 -3.51 8.35
CA GLY A 132 8.26 -3.66 9.23
C GLY A 132 9.46 -2.75 8.96
N LEU A 133 9.30 -1.65 8.22
CA LEU A 133 10.40 -0.75 7.85
C LEU A 133 10.83 0.15 9.02
N LYS A 134 12.14 0.30 9.19
CA LYS A 134 12.75 1.34 10.02
C LYS A 134 13.49 2.34 9.14
N GLY A 135 12.93 3.56 9.01
CA GLY A 135 13.49 4.61 8.16
C GLY A 135 12.44 5.46 7.49
N SER A 136 12.55 5.67 6.18
CA SER A 136 11.65 6.53 5.41
C SER A 136 10.80 5.72 4.43
N ALA A 137 9.49 5.91 4.47
CA ALA A 137 8.56 5.35 3.51
C ALA A 137 7.87 6.47 2.72
N GLU A 138 7.98 6.42 1.40
CA GLU A 138 7.19 7.21 0.48
C GLU A 138 6.37 6.26 -0.39
N THR A 139 5.04 6.45 -0.43
CA THR A 139 4.13 5.57 -1.15
C THR A 139 3.10 6.37 -1.92
N ARG A 140 2.81 5.98 -3.16
CA ARG A 140 1.81 6.62 -4.02
C ARG A 140 0.98 5.59 -4.76
N THR A 141 -0.34 5.77 -4.71
CA THR A 141 -1.30 5.02 -5.54
C THR A 141 -2.26 5.98 -6.23
N GLY A 142 -2.78 5.61 -7.40
CA GLY A 142 -3.97 6.26 -7.95
C GLY A 142 -5.21 5.79 -7.18
N ASP A 143 -5.81 4.69 -7.60
CA ASP A 143 -7.07 4.18 -7.03
C ASP A 143 -6.86 3.01 -6.04
N GLY A 144 -5.66 2.47 -5.95
CA GLY A 144 -5.34 1.32 -5.09
C GLY A 144 -5.28 1.66 -3.60
N HIS A 145 -5.43 0.63 -2.77
CA HIS A 145 -5.33 0.77 -1.32
C HIS A 145 -3.89 0.67 -0.83
N GLN A 146 -3.59 1.39 0.25
CA GLN A 146 -2.30 1.29 0.93
C GLN A 146 -2.48 0.72 2.33
N GLU A 147 -1.75 -0.34 2.63
CA GLU A 147 -1.64 -0.93 3.96
C GLU A 147 -0.18 -0.90 4.42
N ILE A 148 0.11 -0.05 5.39
CA ILE A 148 1.45 0.25 5.88
C ILE A 148 1.50 -0.09 7.35
N ASP A 149 2.22 -1.15 7.70
CA ASP A 149 2.26 -1.63 9.07
C ASP A 149 3.69 -1.69 9.63
N ALA A 150 3.79 -1.41 10.93
CA ALA A 150 5.04 -1.47 11.68
C ALA A 150 6.19 -0.62 11.08
N VAL A 151 5.86 0.56 10.56
CA VAL A 151 6.87 1.55 10.15
C VAL A 151 7.39 2.28 11.39
N ASP A 152 8.72 2.40 11.50
CA ASP A 152 9.44 3.11 12.55
C ASP A 152 10.25 4.25 11.90
N GLY A 153 9.73 5.47 11.88
CA GLY A 153 10.38 6.64 11.27
C GLY A 153 9.43 7.62 10.59
N THR A 154 9.67 7.95 9.32
CA THR A 154 8.86 8.92 8.57
C THR A 154 7.98 8.25 7.53
N LEU A 155 6.77 8.76 7.38
CA LEU A 155 5.79 8.29 6.40
C LEU A 155 5.28 9.44 5.55
N GLN A 156 5.38 9.28 4.23
CA GLN A 156 4.70 10.08 3.23
C GLN A 156 3.84 9.15 2.36
N ALA A 157 2.51 9.29 2.41
CA ALA A 157 1.60 8.42 1.68
C ALA A 157 0.55 9.23 0.94
N ARG A 158 0.40 8.97 -0.36
CA ARG A 158 -0.59 9.64 -1.21
C ARG A 158 -1.41 8.64 -1.98
N ALA A 159 -2.73 8.84 -2.00
CA ALA A 159 -3.65 8.11 -2.86
C ALA A 159 -4.54 9.11 -3.63
N GLY A 160 -5.01 8.72 -4.81
CA GLY A 160 -6.13 9.41 -5.46
C GLY A 160 -7.42 9.12 -4.69
N ASP A 161 -8.03 7.98 -4.97
CA ASP A 161 -9.33 7.60 -4.37
C ASP A 161 -9.22 6.42 -3.39
N GLY A 162 -8.04 5.85 -3.23
CA GLY A 162 -7.79 4.69 -2.39
C GLY A 162 -7.76 4.99 -0.88
N ARG A 163 -8.10 3.97 -0.09
CA ARG A 163 -7.92 4.04 1.37
C ARG A 163 -6.46 3.91 1.74
N ILE A 164 -6.02 4.73 2.69
CA ILE A 164 -4.70 4.62 3.33
C ILE A 164 -4.89 4.16 4.78
N ARG A 165 -4.33 3.00 5.13
CA ARG A 165 -4.21 2.55 6.51
C ARG A 165 -2.73 2.49 6.87
N ALA A 166 -2.34 3.18 7.94
CA ALA A 166 -0.97 3.20 8.40
C ALA A 166 -0.89 2.98 9.92
N ALA A 167 0.04 2.13 10.35
CA ALA A 167 0.30 1.87 11.75
C ALA A 167 1.80 1.80 12.01
N GLY A 168 2.27 2.46 13.08
CA GLY A 168 3.70 2.50 13.37
C GLY A 168 4.09 3.49 14.44
N ARG A 169 5.40 3.56 14.70
CA ARG A 169 6.03 4.61 15.47
C ARG A 169 6.52 5.70 14.52
N PHE A 170 5.91 6.84 14.52
CA PHE A 170 6.19 7.90 13.57
C PHE A 170 6.93 9.08 14.21
N ASP A 171 7.91 9.61 13.46
CA ASP A 171 8.60 10.87 13.75
C ASP A 171 8.09 12.01 12.84
N GLY A 172 7.60 11.68 11.66
CA GLY A 172 6.98 12.59 10.70
C GLY A 172 5.91 11.89 9.89
N VAL A 173 4.81 12.57 9.60
CA VAL A 173 3.67 12.04 8.83
C VAL A 173 3.18 13.09 7.85
N ASP A 174 3.08 12.71 6.58
CA ASP A 174 2.41 13.46 5.52
C ASP A 174 1.55 12.49 4.71
N VAL A 175 0.25 12.43 4.99
CA VAL A 175 -0.67 11.47 4.40
C VAL A 175 -1.83 12.19 3.75
N SER A 176 -2.11 11.90 2.48
CA SER A 176 -3.22 12.52 1.77
C SER A 176 -3.93 11.58 0.81
N THR A 177 -5.24 11.77 0.67
CA THR A 177 -6.07 11.10 -0.32
C THR A 177 -7.11 12.07 -0.91
N GLY A 178 -7.57 11.82 -2.13
CA GLY A 178 -8.71 12.54 -2.70
C GLY A 178 -10.01 12.12 -2.00
N ASP A 179 -10.65 11.08 -2.49
CA ASP A 179 -11.97 10.64 -2.00
C ASP A 179 -11.90 9.46 -1.02
N GLY A 180 -10.73 8.90 -0.79
CA GLY A 180 -10.51 7.78 0.11
C GLY A 180 -10.51 8.16 1.59
N SER A 181 -10.49 7.16 2.46
CA SER A 181 -10.36 7.35 3.91
C SER A 181 -8.93 7.13 4.40
N ILE A 182 -8.56 7.85 5.47
CA ILE A 182 -7.28 7.68 6.15
C ILE A 182 -7.52 7.10 7.54
N GLU A 183 -6.80 6.02 7.87
CA GLU A 183 -6.70 5.49 9.22
C GLU A 183 -5.23 5.47 9.64
N LEU A 184 -4.85 6.32 10.58
CA LEU A 184 -3.50 6.38 11.13
C LEU A 184 -3.49 5.94 12.59
N ARG A 185 -2.68 4.94 12.92
CA ARG A 185 -2.46 4.43 14.29
C ARG A 185 -1.02 4.69 14.70
N ALA A 186 -0.80 5.69 15.52
CA ALA A 186 0.53 6.02 16.03
C ALA A 186 0.83 5.24 17.30
N PHE A 187 1.93 4.48 17.30
CA PHE A 187 2.34 3.67 18.47
C PHE A 187 3.06 4.50 19.52
N PRO A 188 3.12 4.02 20.77
CA PRO A 188 3.93 4.64 21.83
C PRO A 188 5.39 4.83 21.40
N GLY A 189 5.95 6.00 21.70
CA GLY A 189 7.27 6.41 21.23
C GLY A 189 7.26 7.22 19.94
N SER A 190 6.09 7.41 19.32
CA SER A 190 5.95 8.39 18.24
C SER A 190 6.23 9.80 18.73
N THR A 191 6.78 10.64 17.88
CA THR A 191 7.07 12.05 18.13
C THR A 191 6.56 12.90 16.98
N VAL A 192 6.20 14.13 17.26
CA VAL A 192 5.86 15.10 16.20
C VAL A 192 7.11 15.94 15.91
N GLY A 193 7.99 15.42 15.06
CA GLY A 193 9.28 16.06 14.77
C GLY A 193 9.14 17.43 14.09
N SER A 194 8.77 17.44 12.81
CA SER A 194 8.57 18.68 12.02
C SER A 194 7.11 19.10 11.85
N GLY A 195 6.20 18.34 12.45
CA GLY A 195 4.75 18.44 12.25
C GLY A 195 4.19 17.25 11.48
N TRP A 196 2.92 16.93 11.72
CA TRP A 196 2.18 15.94 10.97
C TRP A 196 1.08 16.60 10.16
N GLN A 197 0.84 16.08 8.95
CA GLN A 197 -0.22 16.53 8.07
C GLN A 197 -1.03 15.32 7.59
N LEU A 198 -2.36 15.39 7.77
CA LEU A 198 -3.30 14.42 7.24
C LEU A 198 -4.39 15.16 6.49
N GLY A 199 -4.64 14.80 5.24
CA GLY A 199 -5.60 15.46 4.38
C GLY A 199 -6.45 14.47 3.58
N ALA A 200 -7.77 14.68 3.55
CA ALA A 200 -8.69 14.02 2.64
C ALA A 200 -9.55 15.05 1.93
N GLY A 201 -9.94 14.79 0.67
CA GLY A 201 -10.97 15.58 0.01
C GLY A 201 -12.31 15.27 0.65
N ASP A 202 -12.94 14.16 0.28
CA ASP A 202 -14.28 13.78 0.73
C ASP A 202 -14.31 12.62 1.74
N GLY A 203 -13.17 12.05 2.07
CA GLY A 203 -13.07 10.89 2.95
C GLY A 203 -12.95 11.22 4.43
N SER A 204 -13.29 10.27 5.27
CA SER A 204 -13.12 10.39 6.73
C SER A 204 -11.69 10.07 7.15
N ILE A 205 -11.24 10.76 8.22
CA ILE A 205 -9.92 10.55 8.81
C ILE A 205 -10.09 10.04 10.23
N THR A 206 -9.53 8.86 10.52
CA THR A 206 -9.43 8.30 11.86
C THR A 206 -7.98 8.36 12.32
N LEU A 207 -7.72 9.03 13.44
CA LEU A 207 -6.41 9.19 14.01
C LEU A 207 -6.38 8.62 15.45
N GLN A 208 -5.62 7.54 15.63
CA GLN A 208 -5.42 6.91 16.94
C GLN A 208 -4.04 7.29 17.48
N LEU A 209 -4.03 8.01 18.60
CA LEU A 209 -2.81 8.55 19.20
C LEU A 209 -2.51 7.93 20.57
N PRO A 210 -1.21 7.75 20.90
CA PRO A 210 -0.82 7.35 22.26
C PRO A 210 -1.04 8.51 23.24
N GLU A 211 -1.43 8.19 24.45
CA GLU A 211 -1.75 9.18 25.50
C GLU A 211 -0.61 10.16 25.80
N ASN A 212 0.64 9.74 25.64
CA ASN A 212 1.82 10.52 25.98
C ASN A 212 2.38 11.36 24.82
N LEU A 213 1.72 11.42 23.67
CA LEU A 213 2.14 12.27 22.56
C LEU A 213 1.93 13.73 22.90
N ALA A 214 2.98 14.56 22.79
CA ALA A 214 2.89 16.02 22.95
C ALA A 214 2.73 16.69 21.57
N ALA A 215 1.65 17.45 21.38
CA ALA A 215 1.34 18.10 20.12
C ALA A 215 0.32 19.23 20.23
N ASP A 216 0.37 20.16 19.30
CA ASP A 216 -0.70 21.14 19.06
C ASP A 216 -1.60 20.61 17.96
N LEU A 217 -2.85 20.27 18.29
CA LEU A 217 -3.83 19.71 17.37
C LEU A 217 -4.60 20.82 16.65
N ASN A 218 -4.64 20.75 15.33
CA ASN A 218 -5.45 21.62 14.47
C ASN A 218 -6.29 20.71 13.56
N LEU A 219 -7.58 20.54 13.92
CA LEU A 219 -8.50 19.67 13.22
C LEU A 219 -9.56 20.53 12.54
N HIS A 220 -9.80 20.32 11.23
CA HIS A 220 -10.77 21.04 10.44
C HIS A 220 -11.54 20.14 9.48
N THR A 221 -12.87 20.30 9.41
CA THR A 221 -13.71 19.67 8.38
C THR A 221 -14.65 20.71 7.75
N GLY A 222 -14.86 20.64 6.45
CA GLY A 222 -15.82 21.50 5.73
C GLY A 222 -17.26 21.17 6.08
N ASP A 223 -17.74 19.98 5.77
CA ASP A 223 -19.14 19.55 5.96
C ASP A 223 -19.35 18.33 6.86
N GLY A 224 -18.32 17.83 7.51
CA GLY A 224 -18.42 16.72 8.46
C GLY A 224 -18.60 17.17 9.92
N HIS A 225 -18.15 16.32 10.81
CA HIS A 225 -18.04 16.61 12.24
C HIS A 225 -16.76 16.02 12.82
N ILE A 226 -16.28 16.61 13.91
CA ILE A 226 -15.11 16.14 14.63
C ILE A 226 -15.57 15.47 15.92
N THR A 227 -15.13 14.22 16.13
CA THR A 227 -15.36 13.45 17.34
C THR A 227 -14.04 13.25 18.07
N LEU A 228 -14.04 13.50 19.37
CA LEU A 228 -12.87 13.36 20.24
C LEU A 228 -13.16 12.31 21.33
N ASP A 229 -12.49 11.17 21.25
CA ASP A 229 -12.60 10.06 22.22
C ASP A 229 -11.33 9.93 23.07
N MET A 230 -10.75 11.08 23.44
CA MET A 230 -9.61 11.16 24.35
C MET A 230 -9.62 12.49 25.14
N PRO A 231 -9.07 12.51 26.36
CA PRO A 231 -8.99 13.74 27.13
C PRO A 231 -7.99 14.73 26.50
N LEU A 232 -8.45 15.94 26.20
CA LEU A 232 -7.65 17.02 25.62
C LEU A 232 -7.84 18.31 26.41
N SER A 233 -6.78 19.10 26.51
CA SER A 233 -6.87 20.49 26.94
C SER A 233 -7.19 21.36 25.74
N VAL A 234 -8.44 21.81 25.64
CA VAL A 234 -8.88 22.62 24.51
C VAL A 234 -8.60 24.10 24.79
N GLU A 235 -7.90 24.76 23.87
CA GLU A 235 -7.69 26.20 23.89
C GLU A 235 -8.53 26.86 22.79
N GLY A 236 -9.39 27.80 23.15
CA GLY A 236 -10.18 28.57 22.20
C GLY A 236 -11.62 28.11 22.01
N ARG A 237 -12.17 28.37 20.82
CA ARG A 237 -13.57 28.11 20.52
C ARG A 237 -13.70 26.68 19.96
N LEU A 238 -14.40 25.81 20.69
CA LEU A 238 -14.82 24.49 20.22
C LEU A 238 -15.98 24.66 19.25
N SER A 239 -15.78 24.26 18.01
CA SER A 239 -16.86 24.06 17.06
C SER A 239 -16.91 22.59 16.62
N ARG A 240 -18.02 22.16 16.04
CA ARG A 240 -18.12 20.79 15.48
C ARG A 240 -17.24 20.59 14.24
N LYS A 241 -16.74 21.69 13.65
CA LYS A 241 -15.97 21.70 12.43
C LYS A 241 -14.52 22.16 12.58
N ASP A 242 -14.21 22.82 13.71
CA ASP A 242 -12.86 23.35 13.99
C ASP A 242 -12.50 23.11 15.46
N ILE A 243 -11.38 22.45 15.68
CA ILE A 243 -10.83 22.19 16.99
C ILE A 243 -9.36 22.57 17.04
N HIS A 244 -9.02 23.42 17.98
CA HIS A 244 -7.64 23.70 18.37
C HIS A 244 -7.44 23.21 19.80
N ALA A 245 -6.52 22.26 20.00
CA ALA A 245 -6.30 21.65 21.29
C ALA A 245 -4.81 21.37 21.53
N LYS A 246 -4.43 21.29 22.79
CA LYS A 246 -3.10 20.85 23.19
C LYS A 246 -3.14 19.49 23.84
N MET A 247 -2.26 18.64 23.40
CA MET A 247 -1.96 17.35 24.03
C MET A 247 -0.67 17.47 24.83
N ASN A 248 -0.71 17.10 26.13
CA ASN A 248 0.46 17.01 27.00
C ASN A 248 1.35 18.28 27.00
N GLY A 249 0.73 19.44 27.08
CA GLY A 249 1.43 20.73 27.10
C GLY A 249 1.73 21.34 25.74
N GLY A 250 1.29 20.71 24.66
CA GLY A 250 1.51 21.19 23.30
C GLY A 250 2.87 20.78 22.72
N GLY A 251 3.14 21.26 21.50
CA GLY A 251 4.37 20.94 20.77
C GLY A 251 4.27 21.31 19.30
N ASN A 252 4.91 20.52 18.45
CA ASN A 252 4.77 20.70 17.00
C ASN A 252 3.36 20.36 16.52
N PRO A 253 2.90 20.97 15.43
CA PRO A 253 1.52 20.87 15.00
C PRO A 253 1.19 19.51 14.37
N VAL A 254 0.03 18.98 14.72
CA VAL A 254 -0.68 17.92 13.98
C VAL A 254 -1.89 18.55 13.30
N ARG A 255 -1.83 18.66 11.98
CA ARG A 255 -2.89 19.24 11.15
C ARG A 255 -3.68 18.13 10.49
N VAL A 256 -4.98 18.13 10.70
CA VAL A 256 -5.89 17.17 10.08
C VAL A 256 -7.00 17.97 9.38
N HIS A 257 -7.16 17.73 8.09
CA HIS A 257 -8.14 18.42 7.28
C HIS A 257 -8.90 17.44 6.39
N THR A 258 -10.22 17.62 6.30
CA THR A 258 -11.06 16.97 5.30
C THR A 258 -12.10 17.96 4.76
N GLY A 259 -12.48 17.81 3.48
CA GLY A 259 -13.57 18.58 2.89
C GLY A 259 -14.91 18.17 3.48
N ASP A 260 -15.45 17.04 3.03
CA ASP A 260 -16.80 16.60 3.37
C ASP A 260 -16.87 15.41 4.34
N GLY A 261 -15.74 14.91 4.80
CA GLY A 261 -15.64 13.76 5.72
C GLY A 261 -15.65 14.15 7.20
N SER A 262 -15.75 13.15 8.05
CA SER A 262 -15.63 13.33 9.51
C SER A 262 -14.22 13.02 9.99
N ILE A 263 -13.80 13.68 11.08
CA ILE A 263 -12.54 13.42 11.75
C ILE A 263 -12.84 12.74 13.08
N HIS A 264 -12.22 11.56 13.29
CA HIS A 264 -12.29 10.82 14.55
C HIS A 264 -10.91 10.79 15.20
N LEU A 265 -10.77 11.44 16.35
CA LEU A 265 -9.56 11.37 17.15
C LEU A 265 -9.81 10.46 18.34
N GLU A 266 -9.05 9.38 18.41
CA GLU A 266 -9.23 8.33 19.40
C GLU A 266 -7.92 8.09 20.17
N LYS A 267 -8.06 7.62 21.40
CA LYS A 267 -6.95 7.05 22.13
C LYS A 267 -6.55 5.71 21.48
N LEU A 268 -5.25 5.51 21.27
CA LEU A 268 -4.75 4.22 20.85
C LEU A 268 -5.10 3.16 21.90
N THR A 269 -5.92 2.21 21.50
CA THR A 269 -6.22 1.04 22.33
C THR A 269 -5.21 -0.06 22.00
N ALA A 270 -4.60 -0.68 23.00
CA ALA A 270 -3.74 -1.84 22.78
C ALA A 270 -4.56 -2.91 22.05
N ALA A 271 -4.08 -3.41 20.92
CA ALA A 271 -4.63 -4.60 20.32
C ALA A 271 -4.45 -5.75 21.32
N LEU A 272 -5.56 -6.40 21.70
CA LEU A 272 -5.59 -7.56 22.58
C LEU A 272 -4.92 -8.77 21.90
#